data_96277a7d25518370adbb3234caa3ab67
#
_entry.id   96277a7d25518370adbb3234caa3ab67
#
_cell.length_a   1.000
_cell.length_b   1.000
_cell.length_c   1.000
_cell.angle_alpha   90.00
_cell.angle_beta   90.00
_cell.angle_gamma   90.00
#
_symmetry.space_group_name_H-M   'P 1'
#
loop_
_entity.id
_entity.type
_entity.pdbx_description
1 polymer ?
#
loop_
_entity_poly.entity_id
_entity_poly.type
_entity_poly.pdbx_seq_one_letter_code
_entity_poly.pdbx_strand_id
1 'polypeptide(L)'
;DALERAEIIIFDLRLVSDLDSTGLKILHKIDATVRQQKKTLLISFLSPERSLWSTIKALSDQEDFFSERVYPDTDTALSAAEDMLLANFGADSSSRDLELCEVDAFQKMTTEQIRLIESKMSRDTFSSGTYIVEQGETKNAMYFLVSGSVSIHLDVEGATHSTRLGSYKPGVVFGEMAVLSDMPRSASVIADGETIVWTLHRASFEELLKENPEEINILLLGISRELTTRLRAASDQMAKLER
;
A
#
# COMPACT_ATOMS: atom_id res chain seq x y z
N ASP A 1 25.56 16.41 4.70
CA ASP A 1 24.23 16.96 4.41
C ASP A 1 23.31 15.83 3.96
N ALA A 2 22.03 15.82 4.40
CA ALA A 2 21.08 14.75 4.06
C ALA A 2 20.89 14.66 2.53
N LEU A 3 20.91 15.80 1.83
CA LEU A 3 20.82 15.88 0.38
C LEU A 3 21.99 15.24 -0.36
N GLU A 4 23.17 15.17 0.22
CA GLU A 4 24.35 14.56 -0.43
C GLU A 4 24.24 13.03 -0.47
N ARG A 5 23.54 12.43 0.49
CA ARG A 5 23.42 10.98 0.65
C ARG A 5 22.19 10.38 -0.02
N ALA A 6 21.18 11.18 -0.31
CA ALA A 6 19.94 10.71 -0.92
C ALA A 6 20.11 10.54 -2.43
N GLU A 7 19.65 9.43 -2.99
CA GLU A 7 19.54 9.18 -4.43
C GLU A 7 18.18 9.65 -4.98
N ILE A 8 17.13 9.51 -4.16
CA ILE A 8 15.78 9.93 -4.48
C ILE A 8 15.31 10.93 -3.42
N ILE A 9 14.69 12.00 -3.87
CA ILE A 9 14.15 13.08 -3.04
C ILE A 9 12.64 13.15 -3.29
N ILE A 10 11.84 13.07 -2.23
CA ILE A 10 10.39 13.26 -2.32
C ILE A 10 10.07 14.67 -1.82
N PHE A 11 9.44 15.45 -2.69
CA PHE A 11 9.00 16.81 -2.37
C PHE A 11 7.50 16.80 -2.08
N ASP A 12 7.16 16.90 -0.79
CA ASP A 12 5.77 16.80 -0.31
C ASP A 12 5.06 18.16 -0.40
N LEU A 13 4.03 18.24 -1.26
CA LEU A 13 3.21 19.44 -1.45
C LEU A 13 1.92 19.42 -0.60
N ARG A 14 1.83 18.61 0.45
CA ARG A 14 0.64 18.49 1.30
C ARG A 14 0.18 19.84 1.85
N LEU A 15 1.11 20.65 2.32
CA LEU A 15 0.86 21.96 2.93
C LEU A 15 0.88 23.12 1.94
N VAL A 16 1.11 22.85 0.64
CA VAL A 16 1.10 23.86 -0.39
C VAL A 16 -0.32 24.02 -0.94
N SER A 17 -0.95 25.12 -0.63
CA SER A 17 -2.32 25.43 -1.09
C SER A 17 -2.35 26.01 -2.49
N ASP A 18 -1.34 26.80 -2.87
CA ASP A 18 -1.23 27.44 -4.17
C ASP A 18 0.24 27.65 -4.57
N LEU A 19 0.48 27.77 -5.87
CA LEU A 19 1.81 27.97 -6.45
C LEU A 19 1.75 29.00 -7.57
N ASP A 20 2.42 30.11 -7.39
CA ASP A 20 2.54 31.14 -8.42
C ASP A 20 3.66 30.81 -9.45
N SER A 21 3.79 31.67 -10.46
CA SER A 21 4.84 31.50 -11.48
C SER A 21 6.26 31.52 -10.91
N THR A 22 6.47 32.19 -9.76
CA THR A 22 7.78 32.26 -9.10
C THR A 22 8.06 30.93 -8.38
N GLY A 23 7.08 30.42 -7.66
CA GLY A 23 7.17 29.11 -7.00
C GLY A 23 7.42 27.97 -8.00
N LEU A 24 6.72 28.02 -9.16
CA LEU A 24 6.94 27.06 -10.24
C LEU A 24 8.38 27.11 -10.78
N LYS A 25 8.93 28.33 -11.02
CA LYS A 25 10.33 28.49 -11.45
C LYS A 25 11.32 27.94 -10.43
N ILE A 26 11.03 28.09 -9.13
CA ILE A 26 11.85 27.53 -8.06
C ILE A 26 11.80 26.00 -8.11
N LEU A 27 10.61 25.41 -8.28
CA LEU A 27 10.45 23.97 -8.39
C LEU A 27 11.20 23.39 -9.59
N HIS A 28 11.12 24.05 -10.75
CA HIS A 28 11.92 23.70 -11.94
C HIS A 28 13.43 23.77 -11.67
N LYS A 29 13.89 24.80 -10.96
CA LYS A 29 15.30 24.95 -10.61
C LYS A 29 15.75 23.84 -9.64
N ILE A 30 14.92 23.46 -8.68
CA ILE A 30 15.20 22.35 -7.78
C ILE A 30 15.35 21.05 -8.58
N ASP A 31 14.40 20.74 -9.47
CA ASP A 31 14.47 19.55 -10.31
C ASP A 31 15.72 19.52 -11.18
N ALA A 32 16.04 20.63 -11.84
CA ALA A 32 17.26 20.74 -12.65
C ALA A 32 18.52 20.49 -11.82
N THR A 33 18.59 21.04 -10.58
CA THR A 33 19.71 20.84 -9.67
C THR A 33 19.83 19.39 -9.22
N VAL A 34 18.70 18.74 -8.88
CA VAL A 34 18.65 17.33 -8.47
C VAL A 34 19.11 16.42 -9.61
N ARG A 35 18.63 16.67 -10.84
CA ARG A 35 19.05 15.92 -12.03
C ARG A 35 20.54 16.09 -12.37
N GLN A 36 21.09 17.32 -12.21
CA GLN A 36 22.53 17.56 -12.40
C GLN A 36 23.38 16.71 -11.46
N GLN A 37 22.86 16.41 -10.26
CA GLN A 37 23.50 15.52 -9.30
C GLN A 37 23.22 14.03 -9.56
N LYS A 38 22.59 13.68 -10.69
CA LYS A 38 22.14 12.31 -11.04
C LYS A 38 21.20 11.69 -10.01
N LYS A 39 20.35 12.52 -9.41
CA LYS A 39 19.33 12.12 -8.44
C LYS A 39 17.95 12.28 -9.03
N THR A 40 16.97 11.62 -8.43
CA THR A 40 15.56 11.68 -8.86
C THR A 40 14.75 12.53 -7.90
N LEU A 41 13.92 13.44 -8.44
CA LEU A 41 12.92 14.17 -7.66
C LEU A 41 11.54 13.59 -7.93
N LEU A 42 10.85 13.15 -6.88
CA LEU A 42 9.44 12.77 -6.90
C LEU A 42 8.62 13.85 -6.18
N ILE A 43 7.40 14.05 -6.62
CA ILE A 43 6.50 15.06 -6.03
C ILE A 43 5.25 14.33 -5.52
N SER A 44 4.93 14.49 -4.24
CA SER A 44 3.72 13.94 -3.64
C SER A 44 2.68 15.00 -3.33
N PHE A 45 1.43 14.57 -3.13
CA PHE A 45 0.25 15.42 -2.97
C PHE A 45 -0.04 16.35 -4.15
N LEU A 46 0.26 15.88 -5.35
CA LEU A 46 -0.12 16.53 -6.58
C LEU A 46 -0.89 15.53 -7.45
N SER A 47 -2.18 15.77 -7.65
CA SER A 47 -3.07 14.92 -8.45
C SER A 47 -3.97 15.78 -9.32
N PRO A 48 -4.54 15.22 -10.41
CA PRO A 48 -5.43 15.97 -11.31
C PRO A 48 -6.65 16.58 -10.63
N GLU A 49 -7.09 16.03 -9.50
CA GLU A 49 -8.25 16.53 -8.74
C GLU A 49 -7.94 17.76 -7.89
N ARG A 50 -6.65 18.07 -7.64
CA ARG A 50 -6.27 19.25 -6.86
C ARG A 50 -6.19 20.50 -7.73
N SER A 51 -6.69 21.62 -7.23
CA SER A 51 -6.58 22.95 -7.89
C SER A 51 -5.12 23.32 -8.23
N LEU A 52 -4.18 22.90 -7.39
CA LEU A 52 -2.74 23.09 -7.59
C LEU A 52 -2.25 22.46 -8.89
N TRP A 53 -2.78 21.29 -9.29
CA TRP A 53 -2.47 20.64 -10.56
C TRP A 53 -2.83 21.50 -11.77
N SER A 54 -4.07 22.03 -11.78
CA SER A 54 -4.54 22.90 -12.89
C SER A 54 -3.71 24.19 -12.99
N THR A 55 -3.31 24.75 -11.86
CA THR A 55 -2.43 25.95 -11.81
C THR A 55 -1.05 25.63 -12.37
N ILE A 56 -0.44 24.54 -11.95
CA ILE A 56 0.88 24.10 -12.44
C ILE A 56 0.81 23.82 -13.94
N LYS A 57 -0.22 23.09 -14.41
CA LYS A 57 -0.40 22.78 -15.83
C LYS A 57 -0.62 24.03 -16.68
N ALA A 58 -1.35 25.02 -16.17
CA ALA A 58 -1.58 26.29 -16.86
C ALA A 58 -0.33 27.18 -16.94
N LEU A 59 0.58 27.06 -15.97
CA LEU A 59 1.80 27.86 -15.88
C LEU A 59 3.03 27.16 -16.48
N SER A 60 2.95 25.88 -16.79
CA SER A 60 4.06 25.09 -17.35
C SER A 60 3.94 25.01 -18.86
N ASP A 61 4.94 25.55 -19.58
CA ASP A 61 5.05 25.41 -21.03
C ASP A 61 5.55 24.02 -21.49
N GLN A 62 5.87 23.12 -20.55
CA GLN A 62 6.38 21.76 -20.80
C GLN A 62 5.43 20.71 -20.27
N GLU A 63 4.73 20.01 -21.15
CA GLU A 63 3.80 18.93 -20.80
C GLU A 63 4.48 17.74 -20.09
N ASP A 64 5.79 17.54 -20.27
CA ASP A 64 6.53 16.37 -19.79
C ASP A 64 7.13 16.49 -18.38
N PHE A 65 7.06 17.67 -17.75
CA PHE A 65 7.80 17.89 -16.51
C PHE A 65 7.29 17.05 -15.33
N PHE A 66 5.98 16.77 -15.31
CA PHE A 66 5.32 16.17 -14.14
C PHE A 66 4.70 14.79 -14.40
N SER A 67 4.62 14.28 -15.64
CA SER A 67 3.75 13.14 -15.98
C SER A 67 4.12 11.81 -15.30
N GLU A 68 5.40 11.56 -15.04
CA GLU A 68 5.86 10.27 -14.53
C GLU A 68 6.41 10.29 -13.08
N ARG A 69 6.44 11.46 -12.43
CA ARG A 69 7.09 11.64 -11.13
C ARG A 69 6.21 12.32 -10.08
N VAL A 70 4.92 12.30 -10.34
CA VAL A 70 3.90 12.93 -9.51
C VAL A 70 3.01 11.85 -8.91
N TYR A 71 2.78 11.96 -7.64
CA TYR A 71 2.05 10.96 -6.86
C TYR A 71 0.96 11.63 -6.03
N PRO A 72 -0.21 10.97 -5.86
CA PRO A 72 -1.34 11.52 -5.12
C PRO A 72 -1.05 11.71 -3.63
N ASP A 73 -0.15 10.92 -3.06
CA ASP A 73 0.23 10.93 -1.65
C ASP A 73 1.72 10.54 -1.47
N THR A 74 2.21 10.71 -0.24
CA THR A 74 3.62 10.41 0.09
C THR A 74 3.90 8.91 0.11
N ASP A 75 2.93 8.08 0.49
CA ASP A 75 3.11 6.62 0.56
C ASP A 75 3.31 6.03 -0.84
N THR A 76 2.53 6.51 -1.81
CA THR A 76 2.70 6.12 -3.23
C THR A 76 4.05 6.58 -3.78
N ALA A 77 4.47 7.82 -3.46
CA ALA A 77 5.78 8.32 -3.87
C ALA A 77 6.93 7.54 -3.22
N LEU A 78 6.77 7.15 -1.96
CA LEU A 78 7.77 6.35 -1.23
C LEU A 78 7.86 4.94 -1.81
N SER A 79 6.73 4.30 -2.08
CA SER A 79 6.70 2.99 -2.74
C SER A 79 7.40 3.00 -4.10
N ALA A 80 7.14 4.03 -4.92
CA ALA A 80 7.81 4.20 -6.21
C ALA A 80 9.33 4.44 -6.04
N ALA A 81 9.74 5.21 -5.02
CA ALA A 81 11.14 5.41 -4.71
C ALA A 81 11.84 4.10 -4.30
N GLU A 82 11.20 3.29 -3.48
CA GLU A 82 11.71 1.97 -3.09
C GLU A 82 11.87 1.04 -4.31
N ASP A 83 10.87 1.00 -5.19
CA ASP A 83 10.91 0.20 -6.41
C ASP A 83 12.03 0.66 -7.36
N MET A 84 12.24 1.97 -7.50
CA MET A 84 13.36 2.52 -8.26
C MET A 84 14.72 2.15 -7.65
N LEU A 85 14.86 2.18 -6.34
CA LEU A 85 16.09 1.76 -5.66
C LEU A 85 16.35 0.27 -5.85
N LEU A 86 15.34 -0.58 -5.67
CA LEU A 86 15.46 -2.03 -5.88
C LEU A 86 15.88 -2.36 -7.31
N ALA A 87 15.31 -1.67 -8.31
CA ALA A 87 15.69 -1.83 -9.71
C ALA A 87 17.17 -1.46 -9.96
N ASN A 88 17.67 -0.38 -9.31
CA ASN A 88 19.07 0.05 -9.43
C ASN A 88 20.05 -0.93 -8.78
N PHE A 89 19.65 -1.64 -7.73
CA PHE A 89 20.48 -2.64 -7.07
C PHE A 89 20.47 -4.02 -7.77
N GLY A 90 19.82 -4.13 -8.95
CA GLY A 90 19.73 -5.40 -9.69
C GLY A 90 18.93 -6.47 -8.94
N ALA A 91 18.19 -6.08 -7.92
CA ALA A 91 17.12 -6.88 -7.41
C ALA A 91 16.07 -6.91 -8.52
N ASP A 92 16.12 -8.00 -9.30
CA ASP A 92 15.09 -8.28 -10.28
C ASP A 92 13.77 -8.26 -9.52
N SER A 93 13.02 -7.18 -9.70
CA SER A 93 11.61 -7.10 -9.30
C SER A 93 10.75 -7.93 -10.28
N SER A 94 11.35 -8.95 -10.92
CA SER A 94 10.63 -10.10 -11.42
C SER A 94 10.06 -10.77 -10.18
N SER A 95 8.96 -10.25 -9.73
CA SER A 95 8.18 -10.68 -8.60
C SER A 95 7.79 -12.13 -8.82
N ARG A 96 8.63 -13.06 -8.33
CA ARG A 96 8.08 -14.37 -8.10
C ARG A 96 6.99 -14.18 -7.03
N ASP A 97 5.87 -14.80 -7.24
CA ASP A 97 4.85 -14.87 -6.22
C ASP A 97 5.48 -15.44 -4.94
N LEU A 98 5.20 -14.84 -3.80
CA LEU A 98 5.60 -15.41 -2.52
C LEU A 98 4.90 -16.74 -2.30
N GLU A 99 5.59 -17.68 -1.68
CA GLU A 99 4.94 -18.85 -1.11
C GLU A 99 4.26 -18.48 0.23
N LEU A 100 3.25 -19.23 0.66
CA LEU A 100 2.55 -18.96 1.93
C LEU A 100 3.49 -18.94 3.14
N CYS A 101 4.57 -19.72 3.12
CA CYS A 101 5.56 -19.73 4.20
C CYS A 101 6.35 -18.40 4.32
N GLU A 102 6.34 -17.57 3.28
CA GLU A 102 6.98 -16.26 3.25
C GLU A 102 6.06 -15.12 3.72
N VAL A 103 4.76 -15.39 3.86
CA VAL A 103 3.79 -14.45 4.43
C VAL A 103 3.95 -14.40 5.95
N ASP A 104 3.99 -13.20 6.51
CA ASP A 104 4.32 -12.95 7.92
C ASP A 104 3.47 -13.76 8.91
N ALA A 105 2.20 -13.95 8.59
CA ALA A 105 1.28 -14.72 9.42
C ALA A 105 1.67 -16.21 9.57
N PHE A 106 2.38 -16.78 8.59
CA PHE A 106 2.78 -18.19 8.55
C PHE A 106 4.21 -18.48 9.02
N GLN A 107 5.02 -17.46 9.30
CA GLN A 107 6.48 -17.61 9.58
C GLN A 107 6.82 -18.61 10.70
N LYS A 108 5.91 -18.90 11.62
CA LYS A 108 6.15 -19.83 12.75
C LYS A 108 5.51 -21.20 12.55
N MET A 109 4.98 -21.47 11.38
CA MET A 109 4.33 -22.73 11.03
C MET A 109 5.28 -23.66 10.30
N THR A 110 5.13 -24.96 10.52
CA THR A 110 5.83 -25.98 9.73
C THR A 110 5.19 -26.09 8.33
N THR A 111 5.93 -26.64 7.38
CA THR A 111 5.43 -26.86 6.02
C THR A 111 4.15 -27.71 6.00
N GLU A 112 4.03 -28.69 6.90
CA GLU A 112 2.83 -29.56 7.00
C GLU A 112 1.62 -28.78 7.50
N GLN A 113 1.81 -27.93 8.50
CA GLN A 113 0.74 -27.04 9.02
C GLN A 113 0.27 -26.04 7.98
N ILE A 114 1.21 -25.47 7.21
CA ILE A 114 0.86 -24.55 6.12
C ILE A 114 0.06 -25.26 5.03
N ARG A 115 0.50 -26.45 4.59
CA ARG A 115 -0.23 -27.24 3.58
C ARG A 115 -1.65 -27.63 4.03
N LEU A 116 -1.84 -27.90 5.32
CA LEU A 116 -3.14 -28.16 5.88
C LEU A 116 -4.08 -26.96 5.67
N ILE A 117 -3.66 -25.77 6.04
CA ILE A 117 -4.45 -24.55 5.88
C ILE A 117 -4.64 -24.23 4.38
N GLU A 118 -3.58 -24.33 3.58
CA GLU A 118 -3.60 -24.12 2.14
C GLU A 118 -4.66 -24.98 1.43
N SER A 119 -4.84 -26.24 1.88
CA SER A 119 -5.84 -27.15 1.33
C SER A 119 -7.29 -26.67 1.47
N LYS A 120 -7.55 -25.69 2.34
CA LYS A 120 -8.86 -25.05 2.59
C LYS A 120 -8.96 -23.64 2.03
N MET A 121 -7.94 -23.20 1.27
CA MET A 121 -7.86 -21.89 0.65
C MET A 121 -8.06 -21.98 -0.87
N SER A 122 -8.45 -20.86 -1.49
CA SER A 122 -8.37 -20.66 -2.94
C SER A 122 -7.27 -19.65 -3.28
N ARG A 123 -6.67 -19.81 -4.47
CA ARG A 123 -5.74 -18.84 -5.01
C ARG A 123 -6.46 -18.03 -6.07
N ASP A 124 -6.59 -16.72 -5.83
CA ASP A 124 -7.37 -15.82 -6.65
C ASP A 124 -6.49 -14.73 -7.24
N THR A 125 -6.79 -14.33 -8.51
CA THR A 125 -6.08 -13.26 -9.22
C THR A 125 -7.05 -12.13 -9.54
N PHE A 126 -6.62 -10.91 -9.30
CA PHE A 126 -7.39 -9.69 -9.54
C PHE A 126 -6.66 -8.77 -10.49
N SER A 127 -7.40 -8.19 -11.45
CA SER A 127 -6.88 -7.18 -12.35
C SER A 127 -6.79 -5.81 -11.66
N SER A 128 -5.94 -4.93 -12.19
CA SER A 128 -5.83 -3.53 -11.71
C SER A 128 -7.19 -2.84 -11.62
N GLY A 129 -7.41 -2.10 -10.54
CA GLY A 129 -8.66 -1.37 -10.27
C GLY A 129 -9.81 -2.23 -9.73
N THR A 130 -9.62 -3.55 -9.57
CA THR A 130 -10.66 -4.43 -9.03
C THR A 130 -10.78 -4.28 -7.51
N TYR A 131 -12.00 -4.11 -7.02
CA TYR A 131 -12.29 -4.18 -5.58
C TYR A 131 -12.22 -5.64 -5.12
N ILE A 132 -11.23 -5.95 -4.28
CA ILE A 132 -11.10 -7.26 -3.61
C ILE A 132 -12.03 -7.29 -2.39
N VAL A 133 -12.13 -6.16 -1.71
CA VAL A 133 -12.99 -5.92 -0.55
C VAL A 133 -13.67 -4.58 -0.73
N GLU A 134 -14.98 -4.50 -0.46
CA GLU A 134 -15.72 -3.24 -0.42
C GLU A 134 -16.13 -2.89 1.02
N GLN A 135 -15.96 -1.63 1.42
CA GLN A 135 -16.35 -1.15 2.74
C GLN A 135 -17.84 -1.39 3.00
N GLY A 136 -18.16 -1.87 4.21
CA GLY A 136 -19.53 -2.18 4.60
C GLY A 136 -20.05 -3.54 4.14
N GLU A 137 -19.34 -4.26 3.24
CA GLU A 137 -19.72 -5.62 2.87
C GLU A 137 -19.65 -6.60 4.05
N THR A 138 -20.51 -7.62 3.99
CA THR A 138 -20.56 -8.73 4.97
C THR A 138 -19.88 -10.01 4.49
N LYS A 139 -19.25 -9.98 3.29
CA LYS A 139 -18.47 -11.11 2.79
C LYS A 139 -17.29 -11.40 3.71
N ASN A 140 -17.23 -12.62 4.21
CA ASN A 140 -16.31 -13.00 5.27
C ASN A 140 -15.21 -13.92 4.71
N ALA A 141 -14.13 -13.30 4.22
CA ALA A 141 -12.88 -13.97 3.89
C ALA A 141 -11.70 -13.12 4.34
N MET A 142 -10.56 -13.72 4.63
CA MET A 142 -9.28 -13.05 4.78
C MET A 142 -8.38 -13.42 3.62
N TYR A 143 -7.48 -12.51 3.27
CA TYR A 143 -6.65 -12.59 2.08
C TYR A 143 -5.18 -12.46 2.46
N PHE A 144 -4.34 -13.31 1.91
CA PHE A 144 -2.90 -13.31 2.10
C PHE A 144 -2.26 -12.88 0.77
N LEU A 145 -1.68 -11.71 0.74
CA LEU A 145 -1.11 -11.11 -0.47
C LEU A 145 0.22 -11.76 -0.81
N VAL A 146 0.32 -12.36 -1.99
CA VAL A 146 1.53 -13.06 -2.44
C VAL A 146 2.17 -12.45 -3.68
N SER A 147 1.44 -11.65 -4.46
CA SER A 147 1.97 -10.94 -5.61
C SER A 147 1.18 -9.68 -5.90
N GLY A 148 1.81 -8.67 -6.47
CA GLY A 148 1.18 -7.38 -6.76
C GLY A 148 1.13 -6.44 -5.55
N SER A 149 0.22 -5.48 -5.57
CA SER A 149 -0.02 -4.54 -4.47
C SER A 149 -1.49 -4.15 -4.41
N VAL A 150 -1.93 -3.73 -3.23
CA VAL A 150 -3.29 -3.27 -3.00
C VAL A 150 -3.29 -1.93 -2.26
N SER A 151 -4.25 -1.08 -2.57
CA SER A 151 -4.51 0.18 -1.86
C SER A 151 -5.75 0.06 -0.97
N ILE A 152 -5.67 0.67 0.21
CA ILE A 152 -6.73 0.69 1.20
C ILE A 152 -7.43 2.04 1.14
N HIS A 153 -8.75 2.02 0.98
CA HIS A 153 -9.58 3.20 0.83
C HIS A 153 -10.69 3.22 1.89
N LEU A 154 -10.89 4.39 2.50
CA LEU A 154 -11.93 4.63 3.48
C LEU A 154 -12.93 5.66 2.92
N ASP A 155 -14.18 5.27 2.83
CA ASP A 155 -15.28 6.18 2.54
C ASP A 155 -15.71 6.85 3.84
N VAL A 156 -15.54 8.16 3.92
CA VAL A 156 -15.94 8.96 5.09
C VAL A 156 -17.29 9.60 4.78
N GLU A 157 -18.24 9.45 5.69
CA GLU A 157 -19.58 10.02 5.53
C GLU A 157 -19.51 11.54 5.35
N GLY A 158 -20.10 12.05 4.26
CA GLY A 158 -20.06 13.48 3.90
C GLY A 158 -18.85 13.91 3.07
N ALA A 159 -17.88 13.03 2.82
CA ALA A 159 -16.79 13.30 1.87
C ALA A 159 -17.23 13.00 0.43
N THR A 160 -16.76 13.82 -0.52
CA THR A 160 -17.04 13.62 -1.96
C THR A 160 -16.17 12.54 -2.60
N HIS A 161 -15.09 12.13 -1.91
CA HIS A 161 -14.12 11.16 -2.40
C HIS A 161 -13.68 10.22 -1.28
N SER A 162 -13.37 8.99 -1.65
CA SER A 162 -12.73 8.00 -0.80
C SER A 162 -11.31 8.47 -0.41
N THR A 163 -10.94 8.30 0.87
CA THR A 163 -9.61 8.62 1.37
C THR A 163 -8.72 7.40 1.29
N ARG A 164 -7.61 7.48 0.55
CA ARG A 164 -6.59 6.44 0.56
C ARG A 164 -5.84 6.47 1.90
N LEU A 165 -5.86 5.35 2.61
CA LEU A 165 -5.19 5.20 3.91
C LEU A 165 -3.75 4.70 3.76
N GLY A 166 -3.45 3.96 2.71
CA GLY A 166 -2.13 3.37 2.46
C GLY A 166 -2.18 2.25 1.44
N SER A 167 -1.09 1.52 1.32
CA SER A 167 -0.97 0.35 0.44
C SER A 167 -0.32 -0.82 1.16
N TYR A 168 -0.60 -2.04 0.68
CA TYR A 168 0.06 -3.25 1.12
C TYR A 168 0.82 -3.90 -0.03
N LYS A 169 1.98 -4.45 0.30
CA LYS A 169 2.84 -5.26 -0.57
C LYS A 169 2.74 -6.74 -0.19
N PRO A 170 3.26 -7.67 -1.01
CA PRO A 170 3.26 -9.10 -0.69
C PRO A 170 3.86 -9.40 0.69
N GLY A 171 3.32 -10.43 1.33
CA GLY A 171 3.74 -10.87 2.66
C GLY A 171 2.75 -10.55 3.79
N VAL A 172 1.68 -9.81 3.50
CA VAL A 172 0.71 -9.36 4.51
C VAL A 172 -0.64 -10.04 4.40
N VAL A 173 -1.42 -10.03 5.50
CA VAL A 173 -2.83 -10.40 5.52
C VAL A 173 -3.72 -9.15 5.56
N PHE A 174 -4.88 -9.20 4.89
CA PHE A 174 -5.91 -8.18 4.96
C PHE A 174 -7.32 -8.78 4.93
N GLY A 175 -8.32 -7.97 5.35
CA GLY A 175 -9.71 -8.43 5.48
C GLY A 175 -9.97 -9.36 6.67
N GLU A 176 -8.96 -9.62 7.49
CA GLU A 176 -9.00 -10.46 8.68
C GLU A 176 -9.96 -9.93 9.75
N MET A 177 -10.08 -8.61 9.86
CA MET A 177 -10.91 -7.97 10.89
C MET A 177 -12.36 -8.43 10.82
N ALA A 178 -12.95 -8.46 9.63
CA ALA A 178 -14.33 -8.89 9.43
C ALA A 178 -14.55 -10.38 9.75
N VAL A 179 -13.53 -11.23 9.53
CA VAL A 179 -13.58 -12.66 9.86
C VAL A 179 -13.50 -12.87 11.38
N LEU A 180 -12.67 -12.08 12.06
CA LEU A 180 -12.38 -12.23 13.50
C LEU A 180 -13.40 -11.52 14.42
N SER A 181 -14.03 -10.44 13.95
CA SER A 181 -14.88 -9.57 14.80
C SER A 181 -16.37 -9.59 14.47
N ASP A 182 -16.81 -10.32 13.42
CA ASP A 182 -18.18 -10.31 12.92
C ASP A 182 -18.70 -8.93 12.47
N MET A 183 -17.81 -7.97 12.29
CA MET A 183 -18.15 -6.62 11.85
C MET A 183 -18.09 -6.51 10.33
N PRO A 184 -18.85 -5.60 9.71
CA PRO A 184 -18.70 -5.28 8.29
C PRO A 184 -17.27 -4.85 7.97
N ARG A 185 -16.90 -4.90 6.69
CA ARG A 185 -15.60 -4.44 6.19
C ARG A 185 -15.34 -3.00 6.60
N SER A 186 -14.22 -2.73 7.25
CA SER A 186 -13.86 -1.39 7.75
C SER A 186 -13.39 -0.45 6.66
N ALA A 187 -12.89 -0.98 5.55
CA ALA A 187 -12.37 -0.22 4.42
C ALA A 187 -12.49 -1.04 3.13
N SER A 188 -12.41 -0.37 1.99
CA SER A 188 -12.26 -1.00 0.68
C SER A 188 -10.79 -1.31 0.40
N VAL A 189 -10.53 -2.42 -0.30
CA VAL A 189 -9.20 -2.82 -0.76
C VAL A 189 -9.25 -3.04 -2.26
N ILE A 190 -8.41 -2.30 -2.99
CA ILE A 190 -8.38 -2.26 -4.46
C ILE A 190 -7.03 -2.76 -4.95
N ALA A 191 -7.02 -3.59 -5.97
CA ALA A 191 -5.81 -4.05 -6.64
C ALA A 191 -5.16 -2.90 -7.43
N ASP A 192 -3.90 -2.55 -7.15
CA ASP A 192 -3.18 -1.48 -7.88
C ASP A 192 -2.66 -1.96 -9.25
N GLY A 193 -2.41 -3.26 -9.38
CA GLY A 193 -1.99 -3.96 -10.60
C GLY A 193 -2.55 -5.37 -10.64
N GLU A 194 -1.97 -6.26 -11.45
CA GLU A 194 -2.27 -7.69 -11.34
C GLU A 194 -1.85 -8.16 -9.95
N THR A 195 -2.80 -8.68 -9.19
CA THR A 195 -2.64 -9.00 -7.77
C THR A 195 -3.09 -10.42 -7.50
N ILE A 196 -2.24 -11.20 -6.84
CA ILE A 196 -2.51 -12.60 -6.49
C ILE A 196 -2.57 -12.73 -4.98
N VAL A 197 -3.62 -13.38 -4.51
CA VAL A 197 -3.84 -13.64 -3.08
C VAL A 197 -4.23 -15.10 -2.84
N TRP A 198 -3.95 -15.59 -1.64
CA TRP A 198 -4.63 -16.75 -1.10
C TRP A 198 -5.82 -16.30 -0.27
N THR A 199 -6.98 -16.87 -0.53
CA THR A 199 -8.25 -16.52 0.12
C THR A 199 -8.65 -17.62 1.09
N LEU A 200 -8.83 -17.28 2.36
CA LEU A 200 -9.41 -18.16 3.38
C LEU A 200 -10.80 -17.65 3.75
N HIS A 201 -11.82 -18.40 3.32
CA HIS A 201 -13.19 -18.08 3.67
C HIS A 201 -13.49 -18.38 5.13
N ARG A 202 -14.36 -17.60 5.74
CA ARG A 202 -14.77 -17.77 7.15
C ARG A 202 -15.25 -19.18 7.45
N ALA A 203 -16.05 -19.79 6.58
CA ALA A 203 -16.54 -21.16 6.79
C ALA A 203 -15.37 -22.16 6.91
N SER A 204 -14.38 -22.07 6.03
CA SER A 204 -13.16 -22.89 6.10
C SER A 204 -12.32 -22.58 7.34
N PHE A 205 -12.23 -21.30 7.73
CA PHE A 205 -11.55 -20.91 8.97
C PHE A 205 -12.23 -21.50 10.21
N GLU A 206 -13.57 -21.46 10.29
CA GLU A 206 -14.33 -22.03 11.41
C GLU A 206 -14.25 -23.56 11.43
N GLU A 207 -14.18 -24.22 10.26
CA GLU A 207 -13.94 -25.67 10.16
C GLU A 207 -12.55 -26.01 10.69
N LEU A 208 -11.51 -25.32 10.21
CA LEU A 208 -10.13 -25.48 10.68
C LEU A 208 -9.99 -25.22 12.18
N LEU A 209 -10.68 -24.20 12.71
CA LEU A 209 -10.65 -23.90 14.15
C LEU A 209 -11.19 -25.05 15.00
N LYS A 210 -12.17 -25.82 14.49
CA LYS A 210 -12.74 -26.98 15.18
C LYS A 210 -11.88 -28.24 15.04
N GLU A 211 -11.34 -28.45 13.84
CA GLU A 211 -10.62 -29.69 13.50
C GLU A 211 -9.12 -29.61 13.83
N ASN A 212 -8.53 -28.42 13.68
CA ASN A 212 -7.09 -28.17 13.77
C ASN A 212 -6.79 -26.93 14.63
N PRO A 213 -7.23 -26.88 15.90
CA PRO A 213 -7.14 -25.67 16.72
C PRO A 213 -5.70 -25.23 17.01
N GLU A 214 -4.73 -26.15 17.03
CA GLU A 214 -3.32 -25.80 17.27
C GLU A 214 -2.74 -24.98 16.11
N GLU A 215 -3.00 -25.39 14.87
CA GLU A 215 -2.56 -24.70 13.65
C GLU A 215 -3.19 -23.31 13.55
N ILE A 216 -4.48 -23.23 13.79
CA ILE A 216 -5.20 -21.95 13.76
C ILE A 216 -4.73 -21.01 14.88
N ASN A 217 -4.39 -21.51 16.06
CA ASN A 217 -3.81 -20.69 17.12
C ASN A 217 -2.46 -20.07 16.70
N ILE A 218 -1.60 -20.83 16.00
CA ILE A 218 -0.33 -20.31 15.49
C ILE A 218 -0.59 -19.22 14.44
N LEU A 219 -1.52 -19.46 13.50
CA LEU A 219 -1.91 -18.47 12.49
C LEU A 219 -2.46 -17.18 13.14
N LEU A 220 -3.38 -17.31 14.09
CA LEU A 220 -3.95 -16.17 14.83
C LEU A 220 -2.89 -15.37 15.58
N LEU A 221 -1.90 -16.01 16.17
CA LEU A 221 -0.76 -15.32 16.78
C LEU A 221 0.09 -14.58 15.74
N GLY A 222 0.25 -15.13 14.54
CA GLY A 222 0.91 -14.46 13.42
C GLY A 222 0.15 -13.19 13.01
N ILE A 223 -1.14 -13.32 12.74
CA ILE A 223 -2.03 -12.19 12.40
C ILE A 223 -2.01 -11.13 13.51
N SER A 224 -2.08 -11.53 14.77
CA SER A 224 -2.08 -10.61 15.91
C SER A 224 -0.78 -9.81 16.01
N ARG A 225 0.37 -10.39 15.69
CA ARG A 225 1.66 -9.67 15.65
C ARG A 225 1.66 -8.64 14.55
N GLU A 226 1.19 -8.99 13.36
CA GLU A 226 1.09 -8.09 12.22
C GLU A 226 0.18 -6.90 12.55
N LEU A 227 -1.02 -7.15 13.09
CA LEU A 227 -1.95 -6.10 13.55
C LEU A 227 -1.33 -5.20 14.62
N THR A 228 -0.57 -5.76 15.54
CA THR A 228 0.14 -4.97 16.57
C THR A 228 1.19 -4.04 15.95
N THR A 229 1.91 -4.51 14.95
CA THR A 229 2.90 -3.70 14.22
C THR A 229 2.23 -2.54 13.47
N ARG A 230 1.13 -2.83 12.76
CA ARG A 230 0.33 -1.81 12.06
C ARG A 230 -0.25 -0.78 13.02
N LEU A 231 -0.79 -1.20 14.15
CA LEU A 231 -1.34 -0.30 15.16
C LEU A 231 -0.29 0.63 15.74
N ARG A 232 0.92 0.12 16.03
CA ARG A 232 2.04 0.95 16.51
C ARG A 232 2.45 1.98 15.45
N ALA A 233 2.60 1.57 14.21
CA ALA A 233 2.92 2.49 13.11
C ALA A 233 1.88 3.60 12.96
N ALA A 234 0.58 3.26 13.01
CA ALA A 234 -0.51 4.23 12.95
C ALA A 234 -0.49 5.19 14.16
N SER A 235 -0.23 4.69 15.37
CA SER A 235 -0.11 5.52 16.59
C SER A 235 1.06 6.49 16.50
N ASP A 236 2.21 6.04 15.98
CA ASP A 236 3.40 6.89 15.78
C ASP A 236 3.15 7.97 14.73
N GLN A 237 2.40 7.66 13.67
CA GLN A 237 2.00 8.65 12.67
C GLN A 237 1.08 9.71 13.26
N MET A 238 0.06 9.32 14.02
CA MET A 238 -0.83 10.27 14.71
C MET A 238 -0.08 11.18 15.65
N ALA A 239 0.82 10.64 16.47
CA ALA A 239 1.64 11.44 17.40
C ALA A 239 2.58 12.45 16.69
N LYS A 240 2.95 12.20 15.43
CA LYS A 240 3.72 13.15 14.61
C LYS A 240 2.87 14.27 14.02
N LEU A 241 1.57 14.02 13.79
CA LEU A 241 0.63 15.03 13.26
C LEU A 241 0.15 16.03 14.33
N GLU A 242 0.24 15.68 15.61
CA GLU A 242 -0.14 16.53 16.73
C GLU A 242 0.99 17.47 17.21
N ARG A 243 2.18 17.42 16.61
CA ARG A 243 3.35 18.26 16.90
C ARG A 243 3.55 19.34 15.85
#